data_914ae9839615caab09050188279e001d
#
_entry.id   914ae9839615caab09050188279e001d
#
_cell.length_a   1.000
_cell.length_b   1.000
_cell.length_c   1.000
_cell.angle_alpha   90.00
_cell.angle_beta   90.00
_cell.angle_gamma   90.00
#
_symmetry.space_group_name_H-M   'P 1'
#
loop_
_entity.id
_entity.type
_entity.pdbx_description
1 polymer ?
#
loop_
_entity_poly.entity_id
_entity_poly.type
_entity_poly.pdbx_seq_one_letter_code
_entity_poly.pdbx_strand_id
1 'polypeptide(L)'
;MVKEIAISNVTVSDIRFDKTNPNELSNEQQKALELTMEKFGFLAPVILNQKLSVIDGEHRVKVYQKLGKKTIPAYIIDVDKIDLKILRQLMNKLRGDHNKEKDHDEYKLIFEANKMDVFSELLGKPLEKFESILNNSIEDIPETNKKISVSDEISHRCIV
;
A
#
# COMPACT_ATOMS: atom_id res chain seq x y z
N MET A 1 26.63 -5.02 -3.43
CA MET A 1 26.18 -6.00 -2.40
C MET A 1 24.89 -5.46 -1.81
N VAL A 2 23.80 -6.23 -1.81
CA VAL A 2 22.53 -5.80 -1.20
C VAL A 2 22.66 -5.89 0.32
N LYS A 3 22.35 -4.80 1.03
CA LYS A 3 22.40 -4.77 2.50
C LYS A 3 21.18 -5.50 3.06
N GLU A 4 21.40 -6.49 3.90
CA GLU A 4 20.34 -7.17 4.65
C GLU A 4 19.81 -6.27 5.77
N ILE A 5 18.51 -6.21 5.92
CA ILE A 5 17.83 -5.40 6.95
C ILE A 5 16.96 -6.35 7.79
N ALA A 6 17.23 -6.40 9.08
CA ALA A 6 16.45 -7.22 10.01
C ALA A 6 15.14 -6.52 10.42
N ILE A 7 14.12 -7.34 10.71
CA ILE A 7 12.88 -6.84 11.29
C ILE A 7 13.09 -6.60 12.80
N SER A 8 12.64 -5.45 13.27
CA SER A 8 12.65 -5.06 14.68
C SER A 8 11.24 -4.74 15.15
N ASN A 9 10.91 -5.06 16.40
CA ASN A 9 9.68 -4.60 17.03
C ASN A 9 9.90 -3.20 17.62
N VAL A 10 9.13 -2.23 17.16
CA VAL A 10 9.21 -0.82 17.56
C VAL A 10 7.98 -0.44 18.36
N THR A 11 8.16 0.34 19.44
CA THR A 11 7.05 0.89 20.22
C THR A 11 6.27 1.88 19.37
N VAL A 12 4.97 1.68 19.26
CA VAL A 12 4.10 2.46 18.36
C VAL A 12 4.07 3.95 18.75
N SER A 13 4.14 4.26 20.06
CA SER A 13 4.17 5.64 20.56
C SER A 13 5.44 6.42 20.21
N ASP A 14 6.53 5.73 19.86
CA ASP A 14 7.81 6.38 19.55
C ASP A 14 7.94 6.73 18.07
N ILE A 15 7.00 6.23 17.26
CA ILE A 15 6.98 6.45 15.81
C ILE A 15 6.54 7.88 15.49
N ARG A 16 7.30 8.52 14.60
CA ARG A 16 7.09 9.91 14.19
C ARG A 16 6.46 9.97 12.80
N PHE A 17 5.39 10.74 12.70
CA PHE A 17 4.71 11.02 11.42
C PHE A 17 5.24 12.31 10.80
N ASP A 18 5.29 12.32 9.48
CA ASP A 18 5.61 13.53 8.70
C ASP A 18 4.31 14.16 8.21
N LYS A 19 4.02 15.38 8.67
CA LYS A 19 2.81 16.12 8.27
C LYS A 19 2.76 16.45 6.77
N THR A 20 3.90 16.34 6.08
CA THR A 20 4.00 16.59 4.63
C THR A 20 3.87 15.31 3.79
N ASN A 21 3.40 14.21 4.39
CA ASN A 21 3.14 12.98 3.63
C ASN A 21 1.96 13.19 2.67
N PRO A 22 2.16 13.05 1.35
CA PRO A 22 1.11 13.29 0.37
C PRO A 22 0.12 12.12 0.23
N ASN A 23 0.39 10.98 0.89
CA ASN A 23 -0.45 9.79 0.77
C ASN A 23 -1.60 9.84 1.78
N GLU A 24 -2.81 9.97 1.27
CA GLU A 24 -4.04 9.98 2.05
C GLU A 24 -4.93 8.80 1.65
N LEU A 25 -5.63 8.22 2.61
CA LEU A 25 -6.64 7.19 2.37
C LEU A 25 -8.04 7.81 2.51
N SER A 26 -8.96 7.38 1.65
CA SER A 26 -10.37 7.64 1.86
C SER A 26 -10.87 6.93 3.12
N ASN A 27 -12.02 7.36 3.65
CA ASN A 27 -12.63 6.71 4.81
C ASN A 27 -12.92 5.21 4.56
N GLU A 28 -13.32 4.87 3.34
CA GLU A 28 -13.58 3.48 2.93
C GLU A 28 -12.28 2.65 2.92
N GLN A 29 -11.20 3.19 2.36
CA GLN A 29 -9.90 2.52 2.36
C GLN A 29 -9.34 2.35 3.77
N GLN A 30 -9.53 3.34 4.64
CA GLN A 30 -9.10 3.24 6.03
C GLN A 30 -9.87 2.15 6.76
N LYS A 31 -11.20 2.07 6.58
CA LYS A 31 -12.04 1.02 7.17
C LYS A 31 -11.66 -0.36 6.66
N ALA A 32 -11.42 -0.50 5.34
CA ALA A 32 -10.95 -1.74 4.76
C ALA A 32 -9.60 -2.19 5.33
N LEU A 33 -8.68 -1.26 5.55
CA LEU A 33 -7.38 -1.54 6.19
C LEU A 33 -7.56 -2.02 7.64
N GLU A 34 -8.44 -1.38 8.42
CA GLU A 34 -8.76 -1.78 9.80
C GLU A 34 -9.30 -3.21 9.84
N LEU A 35 -10.34 -3.53 9.06
CA LEU A 35 -10.93 -4.86 8.98
C LEU A 35 -9.92 -5.93 8.54
N THR A 36 -9.07 -5.60 7.57
CA THR A 36 -8.03 -6.50 7.10
C THR A 36 -7.02 -6.81 8.21
N MET A 37 -6.58 -5.79 8.94
CA MET A 37 -5.62 -5.95 10.03
C MET A 37 -6.23 -6.66 11.26
N GLU A 38 -7.51 -6.47 11.52
CA GLU A 38 -8.23 -7.22 12.57
C GLU A 38 -8.34 -8.70 12.20
N LYS A 39 -8.66 -9.01 10.95
CA LYS A 39 -8.91 -10.39 10.49
C LYS A 39 -7.62 -11.19 10.27
N PHE A 40 -6.63 -10.60 9.63
CA PHE A 40 -5.41 -11.30 9.21
C PHE A 40 -4.17 -10.91 10.01
N GLY A 41 -4.30 -9.93 10.90
CA GLY A 41 -3.17 -9.39 11.64
C GLY A 41 -2.32 -8.43 10.80
N PHE A 42 -1.09 -8.21 11.26
CA PHE A 42 -0.15 -7.29 10.63
C PHE A 42 0.59 -7.96 9.48
N LEU A 43 0.21 -7.63 8.24
CA LEU A 43 0.63 -8.35 7.04
C LEU A 43 2.02 -7.95 6.51
N ALA A 44 2.49 -6.73 6.79
CA ALA A 44 3.76 -6.26 6.26
C ALA A 44 4.44 -5.27 7.21
N PRO A 45 5.75 -5.45 7.54
CA PRO A 45 6.49 -4.51 8.36
C PRO A 45 6.44 -3.10 7.78
N VAL A 46 6.43 -2.09 8.66
CA VAL A 46 6.58 -0.69 8.24
C VAL A 46 8.05 -0.37 8.00
N ILE A 47 8.34 0.69 7.26
CA ILE A 47 9.71 1.14 7.03
C ILE A 47 9.91 2.47 7.75
N LEU A 48 10.92 2.51 8.62
CA LEU A 48 11.28 3.66 9.43
C LEU A 48 12.74 4.02 9.18
N ASN A 49 13.10 5.29 9.43
CA ASN A 49 14.51 5.66 9.56
C ASN A 49 14.99 5.47 11.01
N GLN A 50 16.29 5.71 11.27
CA GLN A 50 16.87 5.59 12.61
C GLN A 50 16.23 6.51 13.67
N LYS A 51 15.59 7.62 13.26
CA LYS A 51 14.84 8.53 14.14
C LYS A 51 13.40 8.12 14.34
N LEU A 52 13.04 6.90 13.91
CA LEU A 52 11.69 6.33 13.91
C LEU A 52 10.67 7.17 13.11
N SER A 53 11.11 7.92 12.12
CA SER A 53 10.22 8.63 11.18
C SER A 53 9.76 7.67 10.09
N VAL A 54 8.46 7.69 9.80
CA VAL A 54 7.85 6.78 8.82
C VAL A 54 8.30 7.10 7.39
N ILE A 55 8.77 6.07 6.68
CA ILE A 55 9.04 6.10 5.26
C ILE A 55 7.87 5.46 4.50
N ASP A 56 7.45 4.24 4.91
CA ASP A 56 6.27 3.56 4.37
C ASP A 56 5.45 2.91 5.49
N GLY A 57 4.13 2.92 5.32
CA GLY A 57 3.19 2.26 6.21
C GLY A 57 2.54 3.16 7.27
N GLU A 58 2.50 4.48 7.07
CA GLU A 58 1.90 5.43 8.04
C GLU A 58 0.48 5.05 8.43
N HIS A 59 -0.37 4.70 7.48
CA HIS A 59 -1.75 4.29 7.77
C HIS A 59 -1.82 3.00 8.58
N ARG A 60 -0.91 2.05 8.35
CA ARG A 60 -0.79 0.82 9.15
C ARG A 60 -0.42 1.13 10.59
N VAL A 61 0.49 2.07 10.83
CA VAL A 61 0.84 2.52 12.19
C VAL A 61 -0.36 3.15 12.89
N LYS A 62 -1.09 4.05 12.20
CA LYS A 62 -2.30 4.71 12.75
C LYS A 62 -3.38 3.70 13.12
N VAL A 63 -3.62 2.68 12.29
CA VAL A 63 -4.56 1.61 12.61
C VAL A 63 -4.10 0.81 13.83
N TYR A 64 -2.81 0.47 13.93
CA TYR A 64 -2.25 -0.23 15.09
C TYR A 64 -2.40 0.55 16.39
N GLN A 65 -2.19 1.88 16.33
CA GLN A 65 -2.46 2.77 17.47
C GLN A 65 -3.94 2.70 17.89
N LYS A 66 -4.84 2.79 16.90
CA LYS A 66 -6.30 2.73 17.16
C LYS A 66 -6.73 1.39 17.74
N LEU A 67 -6.11 0.28 17.32
CA LEU A 67 -6.33 -1.06 17.86
C LEU A 67 -5.65 -1.31 19.22
N GLY A 68 -5.03 -0.30 19.83
CA GLY A 68 -4.38 -0.39 21.15
C GLY A 68 -3.14 -1.27 21.18
N LYS A 69 -2.52 -1.57 20.03
CA LYS A 69 -1.30 -2.36 19.96
C LYS A 69 -0.09 -1.54 20.39
N LYS A 70 0.80 -2.15 21.19
CA LYS A 70 1.95 -1.44 21.79
C LYS A 70 3.19 -1.44 20.89
N THR A 71 3.39 -2.49 20.11
CA THR A 71 4.57 -2.66 19.26
C THR A 71 4.19 -3.04 17.85
N ILE A 72 5.01 -2.70 16.86
CA ILE A 72 4.80 -2.96 15.44
C ILE A 72 6.10 -3.47 14.81
N PRO A 73 6.06 -4.51 13.96
CA PRO A 73 7.22 -4.94 13.19
C PRO A 73 7.64 -3.86 12.19
N ALA A 74 8.93 -3.55 12.16
CA ALA A 74 9.48 -2.51 11.31
C ALA A 74 10.86 -2.88 10.74
N TYR A 75 11.15 -2.43 9.53
CA TYR A 75 12.51 -2.29 9.03
C TYR A 75 13.04 -0.91 9.41
N ILE A 76 14.23 -0.85 10.02
CA ILE A 76 14.90 0.40 10.34
C ILE A 76 16.06 0.59 9.38
N ILE A 77 16.02 1.64 8.59
CA ILE A 77 17.05 1.96 7.61
C ILE A 77 17.77 3.26 7.95
N ASP A 78 19.06 3.30 7.63
CA ASP A 78 19.90 4.46 7.87
C ASP A 78 19.83 5.39 6.66
N VAL A 79 18.97 6.40 6.74
CA VAL A 79 18.76 7.40 5.69
C VAL A 79 18.52 8.77 6.31
N ASP A 80 18.99 9.81 5.65
CA ASP A 80 18.73 11.18 6.05
C ASP A 80 17.30 11.64 5.70
N LYS A 81 17.00 12.90 5.96
CA LYS A 81 15.66 13.48 5.73
C LYS A 81 15.28 13.58 4.25
N ILE A 82 16.27 13.78 3.38
CA ILE A 82 16.03 13.91 1.94
C ILE A 82 15.84 12.53 1.32
N ASP A 83 16.72 11.61 1.62
CA ASP A 83 16.61 10.22 1.18
C ASP A 83 15.31 9.56 1.66
N LEU A 84 14.86 9.87 2.89
CA LEU A 84 13.55 9.44 3.39
C LEU A 84 12.42 9.88 2.45
N LYS A 85 12.43 11.15 2.00
CA LYS A 85 11.41 11.66 1.07
C LYS A 85 11.50 11.01 -0.30
N ILE A 86 12.70 10.79 -0.81
CA ILE A 86 12.95 10.10 -2.08
C ILE A 86 12.40 8.66 -1.99
N LEU A 87 12.76 7.92 -0.96
CA LEU A 87 12.31 6.54 -0.76
C LEU A 87 10.78 6.47 -0.63
N ARG A 88 10.15 7.38 0.11
CA ARG A 88 8.69 7.44 0.22
C ARG A 88 8.03 7.60 -1.15
N GLN A 89 8.54 8.51 -1.98
CA GLN A 89 8.02 8.70 -3.34
C GLN A 89 8.22 7.46 -4.22
N LEU A 90 9.39 6.86 -4.14
CA LEU A 90 9.69 5.62 -4.88
C LEU A 90 8.77 4.49 -4.44
N MET A 91 8.62 4.23 -3.13
CA MET A 91 7.75 3.18 -2.60
C MET A 91 6.28 3.36 -3.03
N ASN A 92 5.80 4.60 -3.12
CA ASN A 92 4.46 4.90 -3.61
C ASN A 92 4.31 4.65 -5.12
N LYS A 93 5.34 4.99 -5.92
CA LYS A 93 5.31 4.87 -7.39
C LYS A 93 5.64 3.48 -7.91
N LEU A 94 6.46 2.71 -7.19
CA LEU A 94 6.92 1.38 -7.62
C LEU A 94 5.94 0.24 -7.28
N ARG A 95 4.73 0.55 -6.79
CA ARG A 95 3.70 -0.48 -6.50
C ARG A 95 3.17 -1.17 -7.77
N GLY A 96 3.45 -0.60 -8.94
CA GLY A 96 3.02 -1.14 -10.24
C GLY A 96 1.54 -0.89 -10.54
N ASP A 97 1.18 -1.15 -11.77
CA ASP A 97 -0.20 -1.12 -12.24
C ASP A 97 -0.80 -2.53 -12.21
N HIS A 98 -2.07 -2.63 -11.88
CA HIS A 98 -2.80 -3.89 -11.92
C HIS A 98 -3.05 -4.35 -13.36
N ASN A 99 -2.75 -5.61 -13.65
CA ASN A 99 -3.12 -6.24 -14.90
C ASN A 99 -4.56 -6.75 -14.80
N LYS A 100 -5.45 -6.17 -15.61
CA LYS A 100 -6.90 -6.44 -15.55
C LYS A 100 -7.27 -7.91 -15.80
N GLU A 101 -6.57 -8.59 -16.71
CA GLU A 101 -6.82 -10.01 -17.01
C GLU A 101 -6.49 -10.88 -15.80
N LYS A 102 -5.33 -10.65 -15.18
CA LYS A 102 -4.91 -11.40 -13.99
C LYS A 102 -5.81 -11.11 -12.79
N ASP A 103 -6.23 -9.86 -12.60
CA ASP A 103 -7.18 -9.48 -11.56
C ASP A 103 -8.52 -10.21 -11.77
N HIS A 104 -9.01 -10.30 -13.00
CA HIS A 104 -10.24 -11.03 -13.33
C HIS A 104 -10.12 -12.52 -12.99
N ASP A 105 -9.00 -13.17 -13.33
CA ASP A 105 -8.75 -14.56 -13.01
C ASP A 105 -8.69 -14.81 -11.50
N GLU A 106 -8.05 -13.92 -10.74
CA GLU A 106 -8.02 -13.99 -9.28
C GLU A 106 -9.42 -13.80 -8.67
N TYR A 107 -10.22 -12.84 -9.15
CA TYR A 107 -11.60 -12.66 -8.69
C TYR A 107 -12.47 -13.89 -8.97
N LYS A 108 -12.29 -14.52 -10.13
CA LYS A 108 -12.97 -15.76 -10.47
C LYS A 108 -12.66 -16.89 -9.49
N LEU A 109 -11.38 -17.07 -9.13
CA LEU A 109 -10.96 -18.07 -8.13
C LEU A 109 -11.54 -17.79 -6.74
N ILE A 110 -11.57 -16.50 -6.32
CA ILE A 110 -12.17 -16.07 -5.05
C ILE A 110 -13.68 -16.38 -5.03
N PHE A 111 -14.37 -16.12 -6.14
CA PHE A 111 -15.79 -16.40 -6.32
C PHE A 111 -16.07 -17.90 -6.26
N GLU A 112 -15.34 -18.72 -6.99
CA GLU A 112 -15.45 -20.19 -7.00
C GLU A 112 -15.16 -20.81 -5.62
N ALA A 113 -14.30 -20.17 -4.81
CA ALA A 113 -14.03 -20.57 -3.45
C ALA A 113 -15.10 -20.12 -2.43
N ASN A 114 -16.20 -19.49 -2.84
CA ASN A 114 -17.25 -18.90 -1.99
C ASN A 114 -16.71 -17.91 -0.94
N LYS A 115 -15.70 -17.11 -1.30
CA LYS A 115 -15.07 -16.11 -0.43
C LYS A 115 -15.28 -14.67 -0.90
N MET A 116 -16.10 -14.45 -1.92
CA MET A 116 -16.33 -13.13 -2.50
C MET A 116 -17.02 -12.17 -1.51
N ASP A 117 -17.90 -12.67 -0.64
CA ASP A 117 -18.54 -11.86 0.41
C ASP A 117 -17.50 -11.25 1.37
N VAL A 118 -16.58 -12.09 1.84
CA VAL A 118 -15.48 -11.67 2.71
C VAL A 118 -14.57 -10.67 2.01
N PHE A 119 -14.26 -10.90 0.75
CA PHE A 119 -13.42 -10.01 -0.05
C PHE A 119 -14.10 -8.65 -0.27
N SER A 120 -15.40 -8.65 -0.59
CA SER A 120 -16.25 -7.47 -0.74
C SER A 120 -16.30 -6.64 0.55
N GLU A 121 -16.53 -7.30 1.70
CA GLU A 121 -16.54 -6.68 3.03
C GLU A 121 -15.20 -6.00 3.35
N LEU A 122 -14.07 -6.70 3.16
CA LEU A 122 -12.73 -6.20 3.45
C LEU A 122 -12.33 -5.01 2.59
N LEU A 123 -12.76 -4.98 1.31
CA LEU A 123 -12.51 -3.85 0.41
C LEU A 123 -13.50 -2.69 0.58
N GLY A 124 -14.58 -2.89 1.34
CA GLY A 124 -15.66 -1.90 1.46
C GLY A 124 -16.37 -1.62 0.14
N LYS A 125 -16.40 -2.60 -0.78
CA LYS A 125 -17.04 -2.47 -2.10
C LYS A 125 -18.21 -3.45 -2.19
N PRO A 126 -19.34 -3.07 -2.81
CA PRO A 126 -20.49 -3.95 -2.92
C PRO A 126 -20.20 -5.16 -3.79
N LEU A 127 -20.80 -6.31 -3.45
CA LEU A 127 -20.62 -7.58 -4.14
C LEU A 127 -20.97 -7.49 -5.63
N GLU A 128 -22.02 -6.76 -5.97
CA GLU A 128 -22.51 -6.56 -7.33
C GLU A 128 -21.44 -5.96 -8.27
N LYS A 129 -20.50 -5.20 -7.70
CA LYS A 129 -19.39 -4.64 -8.48
C LYS A 129 -18.45 -5.73 -8.98
N PHE A 130 -18.17 -6.75 -8.18
CA PHE A 130 -17.32 -7.88 -8.55
C PHE A 130 -18.05 -8.83 -9.49
N GLU A 131 -19.34 -9.08 -9.26
CA GLU A 131 -20.20 -9.86 -10.16
C GLU A 131 -20.28 -9.21 -11.55
N SER A 132 -20.39 -7.89 -11.62
CA SER A 132 -20.36 -7.17 -12.89
C SER A 132 -19.03 -7.30 -13.62
N ILE A 133 -17.90 -7.30 -12.89
CA ILE A 133 -16.57 -7.52 -13.47
C ILE A 133 -16.44 -8.94 -14.02
N LEU A 134 -16.95 -9.93 -13.28
CA LEU A 134 -16.89 -11.34 -13.69
C LEU A 134 -17.80 -11.66 -14.89
N ASN A 135 -18.92 -10.93 -15.03
CA ASN A 135 -19.90 -11.13 -16.11
C ASN A 135 -19.59 -10.32 -17.38
N ASN A 136 -18.81 -9.24 -17.26
CA ASN A 136 -18.41 -8.40 -18.38
C ASN A 136 -17.14 -8.94 -19.04
N SER A 137 -17.02 -8.72 -20.37
CA SER A 137 -15.75 -8.96 -21.05
C SER A 137 -14.65 -8.07 -20.47
N ILE A 138 -13.40 -8.53 -20.53
CA ILE A 138 -12.22 -7.84 -19.99
C ILE A 138 -12.09 -6.39 -20.48
N GLU A 139 -12.65 -6.06 -21.64
CA GLU A 139 -12.66 -4.73 -22.25
C GLU A 139 -13.48 -3.70 -21.46
N ASP A 140 -14.46 -4.13 -20.65
CA ASP A 140 -15.37 -3.26 -19.90
C ASP A 140 -14.89 -2.92 -18.47
N ILE A 141 -13.70 -3.36 -18.06
CA ILE A 141 -13.16 -3.08 -16.71
C ILE A 141 -12.64 -1.63 -16.67
N PRO A 142 -13.24 -0.72 -15.89
CA PRO A 142 -12.82 0.68 -15.86
C PRO A 142 -11.38 0.82 -15.34
N GLU A 143 -10.57 1.64 -16.01
CA GLU A 143 -9.23 2.00 -15.57
C GLU A 143 -9.31 2.81 -14.27
N THR A 144 -8.80 2.27 -13.18
CA THR A 144 -8.73 2.97 -11.89
C THR A 144 -7.48 3.83 -11.72
N ASN A 145 -6.58 3.88 -12.72
CA ASN A 145 -5.40 4.75 -12.66
C ASN A 145 -5.20 5.51 -13.96
N LYS A 146 -5.30 6.84 -13.90
CA LYS A 146 -4.80 7.73 -14.97
C LYS A 146 -3.31 7.46 -15.17
N LYS A 147 -2.92 7.03 -16.36
CA LYS A 147 -1.52 7.03 -16.82
C LYS A 147 -0.94 8.42 -16.63
N ILE A 148 0.02 8.56 -15.75
CA ILE A 148 0.94 9.69 -15.82
C ILE A 148 1.89 9.30 -16.96
N SER A 149 1.69 9.90 -18.12
CA SER A 149 2.66 9.85 -19.21
C SER A 149 3.95 10.48 -18.70
N VAL A 150 4.97 9.68 -18.53
CA VAL A 150 6.35 10.19 -18.46
C VAL A 150 6.63 10.64 -19.88
N SER A 151 6.49 11.95 -20.15
CA SER A 151 6.94 12.57 -21.39
C SER A 151 8.45 12.42 -21.47
N ASP A 152 8.91 12.02 -22.64
CA ASP A 152 10.30 11.96 -23.09
C ASP A 152 10.98 13.34 -23.01
N GLU A 153 11.44 13.73 -21.83
CA GLU A 153 12.34 14.88 -21.65
C GLU A 153 13.54 14.51 -20.77
N ILE A 154 14.21 13.40 -21.11
CA ILE A 154 15.60 13.18 -20.72
C ILE A 154 16.39 12.91 -21.99
N SER A 155 16.52 13.91 -22.83
CA SER A 155 17.59 13.97 -23.82
C SER A 155 18.25 15.37 -23.75
N HIS A 156 19.57 15.36 -23.56
CA HIS A 156 20.52 16.46 -23.66
C HIS A 156 20.65 17.38 -22.44
N ARG A 157 21.48 16.93 -21.50
CA ARG A 157 22.54 17.76 -20.87
C ARG A 157 23.54 16.90 -20.11
N CYS A 158 24.40 16.24 -20.83
CA CYS A 158 25.78 15.96 -20.42
C CYS A 158 26.64 16.26 -21.62
N ILE A 159 27.45 17.31 -21.51
CA ILE A 159 28.74 17.60 -22.15
C ILE A 159 28.95 19.09 -21.92
N VAL A 160 29.76 19.43 -21.01
CA VAL A 160 31.11 20.01 -20.97
C VAL A 160 31.45 20.26 -19.53
#